data_0d732d959f5ad468f05d302cca955f59
#
_entry.id   0d732d959f5ad468f05d302cca955f59
#
_cell.length_a   1.000
_cell.length_b   1.000
_cell.length_c   1.000
_cell.angle_alpha   90.00
_cell.angle_beta   90.00
_cell.angle_gamma   90.00
#
_symmetry.space_group_name_H-M   'P 1'
#
loop_
_entity.id
_entity.type
_entity.pdbx_description
1 polymer ?
#
loop_
_entity_poly.entity_id
_entity_poly.type
_entity_poly.pdbx_seq_one_letter_code
_entity_poly.pdbx_strand_id
1 'polypeptide(L)'
;RLFQRVRFDTEQFHYFYVQNRCHKPINVAMRLQLTDNSWRTQEFYDIGYNERTEGTIESNNSIYYYFAKTLDGSMGWFDEVNGKQKKAFGRTEWFFRKEIFRENGQVLWGDHYTIAECE
;
A
#
# COMPACT_ATOMS: atom_id res chain seq x y z
N ARG A 1 -17.34 19.42 -19.49
CA ARG A 1 -17.25 19.97 -18.20
C ARG A 1 -18.11 19.24 -17.20
N LEU A 2 -19.39 19.10 -17.49
CA LEU A 2 -20.27 18.34 -16.63
C LEU A 2 -19.82 16.90 -16.51
N PHE A 3 -19.32 16.34 -17.58
CA PHE A 3 -18.89 14.95 -17.54
C PHE A 3 -17.69 14.77 -16.62
N GLN A 4 -16.86 15.78 -16.48
CA GLN A 4 -15.75 15.70 -15.54
C GLN A 4 -16.26 15.62 -14.11
N ARG A 5 -17.30 16.39 -13.82
CA ARG A 5 -17.85 16.37 -12.50
C ARG A 5 -18.47 15.04 -12.14
N VAL A 6 -19.15 14.44 -13.13
CA VAL A 6 -19.72 13.11 -12.92
C VAL A 6 -18.62 12.12 -12.61
N ARG A 7 -17.49 12.20 -13.32
CA ARG A 7 -16.37 11.30 -13.08
C ARG A 7 -15.81 11.47 -11.69
N PHE A 8 -15.68 12.71 -11.21
CA PHE A 8 -15.23 12.94 -9.86
C PHE A 8 -16.10 12.26 -8.84
N ASP A 9 -17.40 12.33 -9.04
CA ASP A 9 -18.33 11.75 -8.09
C ASP A 9 -18.18 10.24 -8.01
N THR A 10 -17.70 9.61 -9.07
CA THR A 10 -17.57 8.16 -9.10
C THR A 10 -16.17 7.67 -8.81
N GLU A 11 -15.22 8.60 -8.59
CA GLU A 11 -13.81 8.21 -8.43
C GLU A 11 -13.29 8.63 -7.07
N GLN A 12 -14.02 8.32 -6.03
CA GLN A 12 -13.57 8.60 -4.67
C GLN A 12 -12.99 7.35 -4.05
N PHE A 13 -11.97 6.81 -4.70
CA PHE A 13 -11.27 5.62 -4.24
C PHE A 13 -9.78 5.87 -4.20
N HIS A 14 -9.11 5.12 -3.33
CA HIS A 14 -7.66 5.05 -3.26
C HIS A 14 -7.21 3.73 -3.85
N TYR A 15 -6.09 3.77 -4.56
CA TYR A 15 -5.39 2.59 -5.03
C TYR A 15 -3.96 2.70 -4.54
N PHE A 16 -3.45 1.66 -3.92
CA PHE A 16 -2.15 1.72 -3.26
C PHE A 16 -1.14 0.88 -4.02
N TYR A 17 0.08 1.38 -4.11
CA TYR A 17 1.18 0.77 -4.83
C TYR A 17 2.44 0.87 -4.01
N VAL A 18 3.32 -0.12 -4.15
CA VAL A 18 4.68 -0.03 -3.62
C VAL A 18 5.64 -0.16 -4.79
N GLN A 19 6.56 0.80 -4.91
CA GLN A 19 7.62 0.75 -5.92
C GLN A 19 8.91 0.31 -5.25
N ASN A 20 9.59 -0.66 -5.87
CA ASN A 20 10.86 -1.15 -5.36
C ASN A 20 12.01 -0.36 -5.95
N ARG A 21 12.70 0.41 -5.10
CA ARG A 21 13.92 1.14 -5.48
C ARG A 21 15.14 0.45 -4.89
N CYS A 22 15.00 -0.76 -4.43
CA CYS A 22 16.10 -1.56 -3.92
C CYS A 22 16.57 -2.49 -5.01
N HIS A 23 17.87 -2.72 -5.09
CA HIS A 23 18.43 -3.58 -6.15
C HIS A 23 18.16 -5.07 -5.90
N LYS A 24 17.42 -5.40 -4.87
CA LYS A 24 17.01 -6.77 -4.56
C LYS A 24 15.52 -6.90 -4.77
N PRO A 25 15.04 -8.05 -5.28
CA PRO A 25 13.60 -8.24 -5.39
C PRO A 25 12.94 -8.34 -4.03
N ILE A 26 11.71 -7.89 -3.94
CA ILE A 26 10.97 -7.84 -2.68
C ILE A 26 9.60 -8.48 -2.84
N ASN A 27 9.08 -8.96 -1.72
CA ASN A 27 7.66 -9.30 -1.58
C ASN A 27 6.99 -8.19 -0.77
N VAL A 28 5.77 -7.85 -1.14
CA VAL A 28 5.03 -6.77 -0.52
C VAL A 28 3.66 -7.27 -0.12
N ALA A 29 3.23 -6.91 1.08
CA ALA A 29 1.86 -7.13 1.53
C ALA A 29 1.25 -5.79 1.88
N MET A 30 0.04 -5.55 1.41
CA MET A 30 -0.69 -4.34 1.75
C MET A 30 -2.04 -4.71 2.33
N ARG A 31 -2.38 -4.07 3.45
CA ARG A 31 -3.64 -4.31 4.13
C ARG A 31 -4.47 -3.04 4.07
N LEU A 32 -5.66 -3.16 3.52
CA LEU A 32 -6.52 -2.01 3.26
C LEU A 32 -7.96 -2.37 3.60
N GLN A 33 -8.75 -1.34 3.84
CA GLN A 33 -10.17 -1.52 4.09
C GLN A 33 -10.92 -1.39 2.77
N LEU A 34 -11.72 -2.40 2.46
CA LEU A 34 -12.53 -2.41 1.25
C LEU A 34 -13.76 -1.54 1.44
N THR A 35 -14.46 -1.28 0.35
CA THR A 35 -15.63 -0.42 0.37
C THR A 35 -16.80 -1.01 1.17
N ASP A 36 -16.76 -2.31 1.47
CA ASP A 36 -17.75 -2.95 2.33
C ASP A 36 -17.33 -2.93 3.81
N ASN A 37 -16.29 -2.17 4.15
CA ASN A 37 -15.73 -2.00 5.50
C ASN A 37 -14.93 -3.19 6.02
N SER A 38 -14.75 -4.24 5.24
CA SER A 38 -13.88 -5.35 5.64
C SER A 38 -12.43 -4.98 5.36
N TRP A 39 -11.51 -5.58 6.11
CA TRP A 39 -10.08 -5.41 5.89
C TRP A 39 -9.54 -6.62 5.17
N ARG A 40 -8.64 -6.38 4.21
CA ARG A 40 -8.01 -7.46 3.44
C ARG A 40 -6.53 -7.19 3.29
N THR A 41 -5.74 -8.27 3.35
CA THR A 41 -4.32 -8.24 3.01
C THR A 41 -4.15 -8.79 1.61
N GLN A 42 -3.51 -7.99 0.75
CA GLN A 42 -3.13 -8.42 -0.59
C GLN A 42 -1.63 -8.63 -0.63
N GLU A 43 -1.21 -9.74 -1.21
CA GLU A 43 0.21 -10.12 -1.27
C GLU A 43 0.68 -10.03 -2.72
N PHE A 44 1.87 -9.46 -2.89
CA PHE A 44 2.51 -9.28 -4.19
C PHE A 44 3.92 -9.85 -4.08
N TYR A 45 4.31 -10.62 -5.08
CA TYR A 45 5.54 -11.41 -5.02
C TYR A 45 6.54 -10.94 -6.07
N ASP A 46 7.82 -10.98 -5.71
CA ASP A 46 8.93 -10.87 -6.65
C ASP A 46 8.91 -9.57 -7.45
N ILE A 47 8.81 -8.46 -6.74
CA ILE A 47 8.84 -7.13 -7.36
C ILE A 47 10.31 -6.75 -7.54
N GLY A 48 10.74 -6.61 -8.79
CA GLY A 48 12.13 -6.31 -9.10
C GLY A 48 12.48 -4.84 -8.96
N TYR A 49 13.75 -4.53 -9.20
CA TYR A 49 14.24 -3.16 -9.12
C TYR A 49 13.50 -2.26 -10.09
N ASN A 50 13.05 -1.10 -9.63
CA ASN A 50 12.26 -0.12 -10.37
C ASN A 50 10.88 -0.60 -10.79
N GLU A 51 10.47 -1.80 -10.41
CA GLU A 51 9.13 -2.27 -10.65
C GLU A 51 8.22 -1.86 -9.50
N ARG A 52 6.93 -1.88 -9.76
CA ARG A 52 5.94 -1.60 -8.73
C ARG A 52 4.93 -2.73 -8.68
N THR A 53 4.24 -2.83 -7.56
CA THR A 53 3.13 -3.75 -7.43
C THR A 53 1.99 -3.32 -8.34
N GLU A 54 1.11 -4.25 -8.65
CA GLU A 54 -0.17 -3.90 -9.23
C GLU A 54 -1.01 -3.14 -8.21
N GLY A 55 -1.99 -2.40 -8.71
CA GLY A 55 -2.86 -1.64 -7.84
C GLY A 55 -3.70 -2.55 -6.96
N THR A 56 -3.93 -2.10 -5.74
CA THR A 56 -4.80 -2.82 -4.82
C THR A 56 -6.26 -2.70 -5.26
N ILE A 57 -7.12 -3.47 -4.59
CA ILE A 57 -8.55 -3.29 -4.67
C ILE A 57 -8.88 -1.90 -4.13
N GLU A 58 -9.99 -1.34 -4.57
CA GLU A 58 -10.42 -0.01 -4.20
C GLU A 58 -10.65 0.11 -2.70
N SER A 59 -10.22 1.24 -2.14
CA SER A 59 -10.45 1.57 -0.74
C SER A 59 -10.89 3.03 -0.66
N ASN A 60 -11.81 3.34 0.24
CA ASN A 60 -12.14 4.72 0.54
C ASN A 60 -11.66 5.15 1.92
N ASN A 61 -10.79 4.36 2.54
CA ASN A 61 -10.17 4.68 3.80
C ASN A 61 -8.77 5.22 3.56
N SER A 62 -8.47 6.38 4.12
CA SER A 62 -7.15 7.01 3.98
C SER A 62 -6.06 6.26 4.74
N ILE A 63 -6.42 5.34 5.63
CA ILE A 63 -5.46 4.58 6.42
C ILE A 63 -5.28 3.22 5.78
N TYR A 64 -4.01 2.84 5.62
CA TYR A 64 -3.66 1.51 5.14
C TYR A 64 -2.36 1.07 5.78
N TYR A 65 -2.01 -0.20 5.61
CA TYR A 65 -0.82 -0.77 6.21
C TYR A 65 -0.01 -1.47 5.13
N TYR A 66 1.32 -1.46 5.28
CA TYR A 66 2.13 -2.23 4.35
C TYR A 66 3.31 -2.90 5.07
N PHE A 67 3.78 -3.96 4.47
CA PHE A 67 4.95 -4.71 4.89
C PHE A 67 5.68 -5.15 3.64
N ALA A 68 7.00 -5.06 3.66
CA ALA A 68 7.80 -5.53 2.54
C ALA A 68 9.07 -6.17 3.06
N LYS A 69 9.61 -7.11 2.31
CA LYS A 69 10.81 -7.83 2.70
C LYS A 69 11.49 -8.33 1.45
N THR A 70 12.83 -8.28 1.42
CA THR A 70 13.59 -8.86 0.32
C THR A 70 13.42 -10.38 0.32
N LEU A 71 13.51 -10.99 -0.86
CA LEU A 71 13.36 -12.44 -0.98
C LEU A 71 14.44 -13.18 -0.19
N ASP A 72 15.63 -12.60 -0.10
CA ASP A 72 16.72 -13.22 0.65
C ASP A 72 16.64 -12.94 2.15
N GLY A 73 15.65 -12.16 2.59
CA GLY A 73 15.44 -11.89 4.00
C GLY A 73 16.40 -10.89 4.62
N SER A 74 17.28 -10.28 3.84
CA SER A 74 18.31 -9.40 4.39
C SER A 74 17.80 -8.03 4.78
N MET A 75 16.68 -7.57 4.20
CA MET A 75 16.12 -6.27 4.50
C MET A 75 14.60 -6.37 4.55
N GLY A 76 13.99 -5.47 5.34
CA GLY A 76 12.56 -5.40 5.43
C GLY A 76 12.08 -4.01 5.77
N TRP A 77 10.85 -3.74 5.43
CA TRP A 77 10.16 -2.48 5.73
C TRP A 77 8.95 -2.83 6.59
N PHE A 78 9.10 -2.58 7.90
CA PHE A 78 8.09 -2.94 8.88
C PHE A 78 8.27 -2.05 10.10
N ASP A 79 7.31 -2.07 11.02
CA ASP A 79 7.36 -1.23 12.21
C ASP A 79 7.04 -2.07 13.43
N GLU A 80 8.06 -2.50 14.15
CA GLU A 80 7.89 -3.34 15.34
C GLU A 80 7.46 -2.54 16.57
N VAL A 81 7.50 -1.22 16.49
CA VAL A 81 7.19 -0.36 17.63
C VAL A 81 5.75 0.11 17.61
N ASN A 82 5.32 0.66 16.47
CA ASN A 82 3.98 1.25 16.35
C ASN A 82 3.12 0.54 15.32
N GLY A 83 3.62 -0.53 14.72
CA GLY A 83 2.92 -1.22 13.66
C GLY A 83 1.84 -2.16 14.16
N LYS A 84 1.15 -2.76 13.22
CA LYS A 84 0.08 -3.70 13.50
C LYS A 84 0.51 -5.09 13.05
N GLN A 85 0.32 -6.08 13.93
CA GLN A 85 0.64 -7.47 13.59
C GLN A 85 -0.50 -8.09 12.80
N LYS A 86 -0.18 -8.58 11.62
CA LYS A 86 -1.12 -9.29 10.76
C LYS A 86 -0.39 -10.36 9.98
N LYS A 87 -1.12 -11.32 9.47
CA LYS A 87 -0.55 -12.41 8.70
C LYS A 87 -0.22 -11.99 7.30
N ALA A 88 0.97 -12.33 6.84
CA ALA A 88 1.40 -12.15 5.46
C ALA A 88 2.44 -13.20 5.16
N PHE A 89 2.37 -13.77 3.96
CA PHE A 89 3.35 -14.79 3.50
C PHE A 89 3.47 -15.96 4.47
N GLY A 90 2.35 -16.35 5.08
CA GLY A 90 2.30 -17.48 6.01
C GLY A 90 2.86 -17.20 7.39
N ARG A 91 3.19 -15.97 7.71
CA ARG A 91 3.79 -15.59 9.00
C ARG A 91 3.08 -14.37 9.55
N THR A 92 3.26 -14.12 10.86
CA THR A 92 2.80 -12.89 11.49
C THR A 92 3.90 -11.84 11.31
N GLU A 93 3.54 -10.71 10.72
CA GLU A 93 4.49 -9.64 10.42
C GLU A 93 3.98 -8.32 11.00
N TRP A 94 4.91 -7.37 11.18
CA TRP A 94 4.62 -6.05 11.72
C TRP A 94 4.44 -5.08 10.57
N PHE A 95 3.20 -4.64 10.33
CA PHE A 95 2.88 -3.74 9.22
C PHE A 95 3.04 -2.29 9.65
N PHE A 96 3.62 -1.47 8.79
CA PHE A 96 3.61 -0.02 8.92
C PHE A 96 2.20 0.50 8.74
N ARG A 97 1.79 1.42 9.62
CA ARG A 97 0.57 2.18 9.39
C ARG A 97 0.91 3.41 8.56
N LYS A 98 0.16 3.61 7.48
CA LYS A 98 0.30 4.77 6.61
C LYS A 98 -1.02 5.50 6.53
N GLU A 99 -0.95 6.80 6.37
CA GLU A 99 -2.15 7.61 6.19
C GLU A 99 -1.92 8.55 5.02
N ILE A 100 -2.95 8.67 4.15
CA ILE A 100 -2.88 9.54 2.99
C ILE A 100 -2.75 10.98 3.49
N PHE A 101 -1.77 11.69 2.96
CA PHE A 101 -1.58 13.10 3.27
C PHE A 101 -2.78 13.90 2.78
N ARG A 102 -3.23 14.86 3.59
CA ARG A 102 -4.32 15.74 3.23
C ARG A 102 -3.76 17.10 2.85
N GLU A 103 -4.25 17.64 1.75
CA GLU A 103 -3.83 18.95 1.30
C GLU A 103 -4.98 19.93 1.51
N ASN A 104 -4.74 20.99 2.28
CA ASN A 104 -5.76 21.98 2.61
C ASN A 104 -7.01 21.34 3.22
N GLY A 105 -6.82 20.29 4.03
CA GLY A 105 -7.92 19.60 4.69
C GLY A 105 -8.69 18.66 3.80
N GLN A 106 -8.29 18.50 2.54
CA GLN A 106 -9.01 17.65 1.59
C GLN A 106 -8.26 16.36 1.36
N VAL A 107 -9.02 15.27 1.20
CA VAL A 107 -8.47 13.96 0.91
C VAL A 107 -8.02 13.92 -0.55
N LEU A 108 -6.84 13.36 -0.77
CA LEU A 108 -6.34 13.14 -2.12
C LEU A 108 -6.77 11.74 -2.56
N TRP A 109 -7.55 11.69 -3.65
CA TRP A 109 -8.04 10.42 -4.18
C TRP A 109 -7.13 9.94 -5.31
N GLY A 110 -7.26 8.67 -5.66
CA GLY A 110 -6.56 8.10 -6.79
C GLY A 110 -5.38 7.23 -6.37
N ASP A 111 -4.32 7.28 -7.15
CA ASP A 111 -3.15 6.40 -6.98
C ASP A 111 -2.20 6.96 -5.94
N HIS A 112 -1.76 6.10 -5.03
CA HIS A 112 -0.84 6.45 -3.95
C HIS A 112 0.33 5.49 -3.93
N TYR A 113 1.53 6.01 -3.96
CA TYR A 113 2.75 5.22 -4.06
C TYR A 113 3.56 5.29 -2.78
N THR A 114 4.03 4.14 -2.34
CA THR A 114 5.03 4.03 -1.29
C THR A 114 6.31 3.51 -1.95
N ILE A 115 7.43 4.09 -1.58
CA ILE A 115 8.71 3.71 -2.19
C ILE A 115 9.53 2.92 -1.18
N ALA A 116 9.92 1.72 -1.55
CA ALA A 116 10.81 0.89 -0.75
C ALA A 116 12.23 1.13 -1.25
N GLU A 117 13.03 1.78 -0.41
CA GLU A 117 14.42 2.09 -0.74
C GLU A 117 15.37 1.34 0.18
N CYS A 118 16.52 0.98 -0.34
CA CYS A 118 17.59 0.42 0.48
C CYS A 118 18.91 1.09 0.09
N GLU A 119 19.75 1.25 1.09
CA GLU A 119 21.05 1.90 0.92
C GLU A 119 22.09 0.90 0.42
#